data_c28b1bdd9d8ae1d9135cc9a4b9d8f9de
#
_entry.id   c28b1bdd9d8ae1d9135cc9a4b9d8f9de
#
_cell.length_a   1.000
_cell.length_b   1.000
_cell.length_c   1.000
_cell.angle_alpha   90.00
_cell.angle_beta   90.00
_cell.angle_gamma   90.00
#
_symmetry.space_group_name_H-M   'P 1'
#
loop_
_entity.id
_entity.type
_entity.pdbx_description
1 polymer ?
#
loop_
_entity_poly.entity_id
_entity_poly.type
_entity_poly.pdbx_seq_one_letter_code
_entity_poly.pdbx_strand_id
1 'polypeptide(L)'
;MLSKPATMLLGLIYEKPLNAYEIIKHLNYMNVKWWFNIADSTVYATLKTLERKGFISGMTEKVGNMPERTVYSLTDKGKSEFQDTLRTSILQFNYDANIFSIAAFFLNIFTPDEQRELLQKRLAVLQKYHAGIEKQVNPLWENELPAIHAANVKRMIDLVDAEIEGTNRLLRSCGTKE
;
A
#
# COMPACT_ATOMS: atom_id res chain seq x y z
N MET A 1 6.43 8.30 -14.87
CA MET A 1 5.60 7.52 -13.90
C MET A 1 6.04 7.85 -12.48
N LEU A 2 5.11 8.16 -11.63
CA LEU A 2 5.36 8.50 -10.23
C LEU A 2 5.74 7.25 -9.41
N SER A 3 6.48 7.45 -8.31
CA SER A 3 6.70 6.39 -7.32
C SER A 3 5.42 6.11 -6.52
N LYS A 4 5.30 4.90 -5.93
CA LYS A 4 4.15 4.55 -5.07
C LYS A 4 3.86 5.61 -3.99
N PRO A 5 4.85 6.11 -3.21
CA PRO A 5 4.61 7.20 -2.26
C PRO A 5 4.09 8.48 -2.92
N ALA A 6 4.68 8.90 -4.03
CA ALA A 6 4.27 10.11 -4.74
C ALA A 6 2.82 10.01 -5.24
N THR A 7 2.44 8.87 -5.81
CA THR A 7 1.07 8.61 -6.28
C THR A 7 0.07 8.68 -5.12
N MET A 8 0.40 8.08 -3.98
CA MET A 8 -0.46 8.12 -2.79
C MET A 8 -0.67 9.54 -2.27
N LEU A 9 0.43 10.31 -2.14
CA LEU A 9 0.34 11.68 -1.61
C LEU A 9 -0.43 12.59 -2.57
N LEU A 10 -0.19 12.50 -3.88
CA LEU A 10 -0.94 13.29 -4.86
C LEU A 10 -2.42 12.94 -4.85
N GLY A 11 -2.79 11.67 -4.62
CA GLY A 11 -4.18 11.26 -4.49
C GLY A 11 -4.87 11.94 -3.30
N LEU A 12 -4.23 11.99 -2.14
CA LEU A 12 -4.75 12.69 -0.97
C LEU A 12 -4.90 14.21 -1.20
N ILE A 13 -3.88 14.83 -1.82
CA ILE A 13 -3.88 16.27 -2.12
C ILE A 13 -4.86 16.60 -3.26
N TYR A 14 -5.18 15.64 -4.14
CA TYR A 14 -6.18 15.80 -5.19
C TYR A 14 -7.59 16.06 -4.64
N GLU A 15 -7.93 15.42 -3.52
CA GLU A 15 -9.23 15.61 -2.87
C GLU A 15 -9.37 16.98 -2.22
N LYS A 16 -8.31 17.45 -1.56
CA LYS A 16 -8.24 18.77 -0.90
C LYS A 16 -6.79 19.15 -0.57
N PRO A 17 -6.47 20.44 -0.44
CA PRO A 17 -5.18 20.88 0.09
C PRO A 17 -4.93 20.31 1.49
N LEU A 18 -3.70 19.81 1.74
CA LEU A 18 -3.32 19.18 3.00
C LEU A 18 -1.89 19.57 3.39
N ASN A 19 -1.65 19.69 4.71
CA ASN A 19 -0.29 19.75 5.24
C ASN A 19 0.26 18.34 5.55
N ALA A 20 1.57 18.24 5.81
CA ALA A 20 2.23 16.96 6.04
C ALA A 20 1.63 16.17 7.22
N TYR A 21 1.26 16.86 8.31
CA TYR A 21 0.65 16.23 9.48
C TYR A 21 -0.72 15.63 9.15
N GLU A 22 -1.55 16.36 8.42
CA GLU A 22 -2.86 15.88 7.98
C GLU A 22 -2.73 14.67 7.05
N ILE A 23 -1.76 14.69 6.13
CA ILE A 23 -1.45 13.54 5.26
C ILE A 23 -1.09 12.31 6.11
N ILE A 24 -0.19 12.44 7.08
CA ILE A 24 0.21 11.35 7.98
C ILE A 24 -1.01 10.84 8.77
N LYS A 25 -1.85 11.74 9.26
CA LYS A 25 -3.09 11.39 9.97
C LYS A 25 -4.05 10.61 9.07
N HIS A 26 -4.26 11.01 7.82
CA HIS A 26 -5.06 10.28 6.84
C HIS A 26 -4.49 8.89 6.54
N LEU A 27 -3.17 8.77 6.32
CA LEU A 27 -2.51 7.50 6.08
C LEU A 27 -2.66 6.53 7.27
N ASN A 28 -2.59 7.04 8.51
CA ASN A 28 -2.81 6.25 9.72
C ASN A 28 -4.29 5.84 9.87
N TYR A 29 -5.23 6.75 9.61
CA TYR A 29 -6.67 6.47 9.68
C TYR A 29 -7.10 5.40 8.68
N MET A 30 -6.60 5.47 7.44
CA MET A 30 -6.85 4.47 6.40
C MET A 30 -6.05 3.17 6.61
N ASN A 31 -5.28 3.04 7.69
CA ASN A 31 -4.42 1.90 7.99
C ASN A 31 -3.50 1.50 6.80
N VAL A 32 -3.05 2.49 6.04
CA VAL A 32 -2.23 2.29 4.83
C VAL A 32 -0.97 1.48 5.13
N LYS A 33 -0.45 1.54 6.34
CA LYS A 33 0.74 0.78 6.78
C LYS A 33 0.59 -0.74 6.65
N TRP A 34 -0.62 -1.28 6.58
CA TRP A 34 -0.84 -2.72 6.41
C TRP A 34 -0.53 -3.23 5.00
N TRP A 35 -0.78 -2.41 3.99
CA TRP A 35 -0.60 -2.82 2.59
C TRP A 35 0.42 -1.96 1.83
N PHE A 36 0.79 -0.82 2.41
CA PHE A 36 1.76 0.10 1.84
C PHE A 36 2.60 0.72 2.95
N ASN A 37 3.80 0.15 3.16
CA ASN A 37 4.69 0.63 4.22
C ASN A 37 5.31 1.97 3.83
N ILE A 38 4.79 3.06 4.40
CA ILE A 38 5.32 4.41 4.24
C ILE A 38 5.66 5.00 5.60
N ALA A 39 6.94 5.34 5.80
CA ALA A 39 7.39 6.03 7.01
C ALA A 39 7.07 7.53 6.93
N ASP A 40 6.85 8.17 8.08
CA ASP A 40 6.56 9.60 8.15
C ASP A 40 7.69 10.44 7.50
N SER A 41 8.96 10.05 7.67
CA SER A 41 10.09 10.68 7.00
C SER A 41 10.00 10.60 5.47
N THR A 42 9.44 9.52 4.93
CA THR A 42 9.20 9.36 3.49
C THR A 42 8.13 10.33 3.00
N VAL A 43 7.11 10.64 3.82
CA VAL A 43 6.08 11.64 3.48
C VAL A 43 6.74 13.00 3.26
N TYR A 44 7.55 13.48 4.23
CA TYR A 44 8.25 14.76 4.11
C TYR A 44 9.20 14.81 2.91
N ALA A 45 10.01 13.78 2.71
CA ALA A 45 10.95 13.71 1.58
C ALA A 45 10.22 13.72 0.23
N THR A 46 9.07 13.02 0.17
CA THR A 46 8.24 12.95 -1.05
C THR A 46 7.60 14.29 -1.35
N LEU A 47 7.01 14.97 -0.35
CA LEU A 47 6.42 16.30 -0.52
C LEU A 47 7.46 17.30 -1.06
N LYS A 48 8.66 17.35 -0.46
CA LYS A 48 9.75 18.19 -0.94
C LYS A 48 10.14 17.88 -2.40
N THR A 49 10.12 16.61 -2.78
CA THR A 49 10.43 16.18 -4.14
C THR A 49 9.34 16.57 -5.12
N LEU A 50 8.07 16.41 -4.75
CA LEU A 50 6.91 16.79 -5.57
C LEU A 50 6.85 18.29 -5.80
N GLU A 51 7.11 19.08 -4.77
CA GLU A 51 7.18 20.55 -4.85
C GLU A 51 8.32 21.00 -5.77
N ARG A 52 9.53 20.45 -5.59
CA ARG A 52 10.67 20.73 -6.47
C ARG A 52 10.40 20.42 -7.94
N LYS A 53 9.60 19.38 -8.22
CA LYS A 53 9.16 19.01 -9.58
C LYS A 53 8.01 19.87 -10.10
N GLY A 54 7.44 20.72 -9.26
CA GLY A 54 6.31 21.58 -9.59
C GLY A 54 4.99 20.82 -9.73
N PHE A 55 4.84 19.65 -9.09
CA PHE A 55 3.59 18.88 -9.08
C PHE A 55 2.64 19.35 -7.97
N ILE A 56 3.18 19.92 -6.91
CA ILE A 56 2.44 20.59 -5.85
C ILE A 56 3.05 21.97 -5.58
N SER A 57 2.27 22.86 -5.00
CA SER A 57 2.72 24.16 -4.48
C SER A 57 2.42 24.23 -2.99
N GLY A 58 3.41 24.62 -2.18
CA GLY A 58 3.25 24.86 -0.75
C GLY A 58 2.93 26.31 -0.47
N MET A 59 1.94 26.55 0.40
CA MET A 59 1.65 27.86 0.96
C MET A 59 1.78 27.81 2.48
N THR A 60 2.62 28.68 3.03
CA THR A 60 2.79 28.77 4.49
C THR A 60 1.61 29.49 5.11
N GLU A 61 0.96 28.84 6.07
CA GLU A 61 -0.16 29.36 6.82
C GLU A 61 0.18 29.44 8.32
N LYS A 62 -0.28 30.48 8.98
CA LYS A 62 -0.25 30.60 10.43
C LYS A 62 -1.66 30.79 10.95
N VAL A 63 -2.12 29.85 11.76
CA VAL A 63 -3.46 29.89 12.35
C VAL A 63 -3.33 30.17 13.85
N GLY A 64 -3.64 31.40 14.25
CA GLY A 64 -3.57 31.85 15.64
C GLY A 64 -2.17 31.69 16.25
N ASN A 65 -2.08 31.05 17.43
CA ASN A 65 -0.82 30.80 18.14
C ASN A 65 -0.15 29.47 17.76
N MET A 66 -0.66 28.74 16.74
CA MET A 66 -0.04 27.50 16.29
C MET A 66 1.22 27.77 15.48
N PRO A 67 2.19 26.81 15.46
CA PRO A 67 3.35 26.89 14.58
C PRO A 67 2.95 27.02 13.11
N GLU A 68 3.75 27.74 12.36
CA GLU A 68 3.57 27.83 10.89
C GLU A 68 3.57 26.45 10.27
N ARG A 69 2.66 26.24 9.32
CA ARG A 69 2.54 24.98 8.59
C ARG A 69 2.46 25.26 7.09
N THR A 70 3.06 24.40 6.30
CA THR A 70 2.94 24.46 4.84
C THR A 70 1.79 23.58 4.39
N VAL A 71 0.79 24.17 3.74
CA VAL A 71 -0.32 23.49 3.10
C VAL A 71 -0.01 23.33 1.62
N TYR A 72 -0.11 22.11 1.13
CA TYR A 72 0.20 21.75 -0.25
C TYR A 72 -1.07 21.61 -1.08
N SER A 73 -1.04 22.18 -2.27
CA SER A 73 -2.11 22.11 -3.28
C SER A 73 -1.55 21.51 -4.57
N LEU A 74 -2.37 20.78 -5.30
CA LEU A 74 -2.00 20.26 -6.61
C LEU A 74 -1.88 21.41 -7.63
N THR A 75 -0.84 21.35 -8.46
CA THR A 75 -0.74 22.17 -9.66
C THR A 75 -1.40 21.46 -10.85
N ASP A 76 -1.70 22.17 -11.95
CA ASP A 76 -2.21 21.54 -13.18
C ASP A 76 -1.25 20.49 -13.73
N LYS A 77 0.05 20.75 -13.64
CA LYS A 77 1.09 19.78 -14.00
C LYS A 77 1.03 18.52 -13.11
N GLY A 78 0.84 18.69 -11.79
CA GLY A 78 0.71 17.58 -10.86
C GLY A 78 -0.55 16.77 -11.11
N LYS A 79 -1.66 17.42 -11.43
CA LYS A 79 -2.92 16.78 -11.77
C LYS A 79 -2.81 15.91 -13.02
N SER A 80 -2.20 16.45 -14.08
CA SER A 80 -1.96 15.70 -15.32
C SER A 80 -1.07 14.48 -15.08
N GLU A 81 0.10 14.66 -14.46
CA GLU A 81 1.05 13.56 -14.17
C GLU A 81 0.40 12.48 -13.27
N PHE A 82 -0.40 12.88 -12.29
CA PHE A 82 -1.12 11.94 -11.44
C PHE A 82 -2.12 11.11 -12.24
N GLN A 83 -2.97 11.75 -13.05
CA GLN A 83 -3.95 11.06 -13.89
C GLN A 83 -3.28 10.11 -14.90
N ASP A 84 -2.19 10.53 -15.52
CA ASP A 84 -1.45 9.70 -16.48
C ASP A 84 -0.77 8.51 -15.80
N THR A 85 -0.23 8.72 -14.58
CA THR A 85 0.29 7.63 -13.76
C THR A 85 -0.80 6.61 -13.41
N LEU A 86 -2.00 7.06 -13.03
CA LEU A 86 -3.13 6.15 -12.72
C LEU A 86 -3.56 5.37 -13.98
N ARG A 87 -3.75 6.04 -15.13
CA ARG A 87 -4.11 5.37 -16.38
C ARG A 87 -3.10 4.29 -16.75
N THR A 88 -1.82 4.63 -16.71
CA THR A 88 -0.74 3.67 -17.01
C THR A 88 -0.75 2.49 -16.03
N SER A 89 -0.90 2.77 -14.72
CA SER A 89 -0.90 1.73 -13.68
C SER A 89 -2.09 0.79 -13.76
N ILE A 90 -3.26 1.26 -14.21
CA ILE A 90 -4.46 0.46 -14.41
C ILE A 90 -4.30 -0.49 -15.60
N LEU A 91 -3.65 -0.03 -16.66
CA LEU A 91 -3.50 -0.78 -17.91
C LEU A 91 -2.32 -1.75 -17.90
N GLN A 92 -1.33 -1.54 -17.04
CA GLN A 92 -0.15 -2.40 -16.96
C GLN A 92 -0.36 -3.52 -15.94
N PHE A 93 -0.18 -4.75 -16.39
CA PHE A 93 -0.01 -5.89 -15.50
C PHE A 93 1.48 -6.15 -15.33
N ASN A 94 2.02 -5.75 -14.19
CA ASN A 94 3.38 -6.13 -13.80
C ASN A 94 3.28 -7.23 -12.74
N TYR A 95 3.70 -8.44 -13.10
CA TYR A 95 3.94 -9.49 -12.11
C TYR A 95 5.22 -9.12 -11.36
N ASP A 96 5.04 -8.39 -10.28
CA ASP A 96 6.14 -8.03 -9.39
C ASP A 96 6.44 -9.25 -8.50
N ALA A 97 7.44 -10.06 -8.90
CA ALA A 97 7.90 -11.19 -8.10
C ALA A 97 8.41 -10.64 -6.77
N ASN A 98 7.60 -10.82 -5.71
CA ASN A 98 8.03 -10.43 -4.38
C ASN A 98 9.17 -11.34 -3.89
N ILE A 99 9.88 -10.94 -2.84
CA ILE A 99 11.00 -11.69 -2.30
C ILE A 99 10.61 -13.14 -1.91
N PHE A 100 9.36 -13.38 -1.56
CA PHE A 100 8.86 -14.72 -1.25
C PHE A 100 8.84 -15.62 -2.49
N SER A 101 8.49 -15.11 -3.67
CA SER A 101 8.53 -15.90 -4.92
C SER A 101 9.94 -16.38 -5.21
N ILE A 102 10.95 -15.55 -4.93
CA ILE A 102 12.36 -15.93 -5.04
C ILE A 102 12.73 -16.98 -3.98
N ALA A 103 12.34 -16.75 -2.71
CA ALA A 103 12.61 -17.67 -1.62
C ALA A 103 11.95 -19.04 -1.85
N ALA A 104 10.71 -19.05 -2.37
CA ALA A 104 10.00 -20.28 -2.70
C ALA A 104 10.69 -21.07 -3.83
N PHE A 105 11.28 -20.37 -4.81
CA PHE A 105 12.05 -21.00 -5.88
C PHE A 105 13.30 -21.73 -5.36
N PHE A 106 13.92 -21.22 -4.29
CA PHE A 106 15.11 -21.82 -3.66
C PHE A 106 14.79 -22.55 -2.35
N LEU A 107 13.54 -22.91 -2.11
CA LEU A 107 13.12 -23.52 -0.83
C LEU A 107 13.84 -24.88 -0.56
N ASN A 108 14.27 -25.57 -1.60
CA ASN A 108 15.03 -26.82 -1.54
C ASN A 108 16.42 -26.71 -0.90
N ILE A 109 16.92 -25.50 -0.61
CA ILE A 109 18.14 -25.28 0.18
C ILE A 109 17.94 -25.76 1.62
N PHE A 110 16.71 -25.73 2.13
CA PHE A 110 16.34 -26.16 3.47
C PHE A 110 15.93 -27.64 3.48
N THR A 111 16.12 -28.29 4.63
CA THR A 111 15.61 -29.65 4.83
C THR A 111 14.08 -29.68 4.77
N PRO A 112 13.44 -30.84 4.47
CA PRO A 112 11.97 -30.95 4.42
C PRO A 112 11.27 -30.49 5.70
N ASP A 113 11.88 -30.71 6.86
CA ASP A 113 11.30 -30.28 8.15
C ASP A 113 11.39 -28.77 8.34
N GLU A 114 12.52 -28.17 7.99
CA GLU A 114 12.68 -26.70 7.98
C GLU A 114 11.74 -26.05 6.96
N GLN A 115 11.56 -26.62 5.78
CA GLN A 115 10.59 -26.14 4.79
C GLN A 115 9.17 -26.08 5.38
N ARG A 116 8.74 -27.17 6.03
CA ARG A 116 7.42 -27.21 6.68
C ARG A 116 7.29 -26.17 7.77
N GLU A 117 8.28 -26.05 8.64
CA GLU A 117 8.27 -25.08 9.73
C GLU A 117 8.16 -23.63 9.20
N LEU A 118 8.98 -23.28 8.21
CA LEU A 118 8.99 -21.95 7.60
C LEU A 118 7.65 -21.62 6.93
N LEU A 119 7.08 -22.57 6.18
CA LEU A 119 5.81 -22.38 5.49
C LEU A 119 4.61 -22.32 6.47
N GLN A 120 4.64 -23.08 7.56
CA GLN A 120 3.64 -22.99 8.64
C GLN A 120 3.67 -21.60 9.33
N LYS A 121 4.87 -21.09 9.62
CA LYS A 121 5.04 -19.74 10.16
C LYS A 121 4.53 -18.68 9.18
N ARG A 122 4.79 -18.85 7.88
CA ARG A 122 4.23 -17.98 6.85
C ARG A 122 2.70 -18.01 6.85
N LEU A 123 2.09 -19.18 6.88
CA LEU A 123 0.62 -19.30 6.96
C LEU A 123 0.04 -18.51 8.14
N ALA A 124 0.64 -18.65 9.33
CA ALA A 124 0.20 -17.89 10.49
C ALA A 124 0.27 -16.37 10.28
N VAL A 125 1.32 -15.88 9.62
CA VAL A 125 1.46 -14.47 9.25
C VAL A 125 0.36 -14.04 8.28
N LEU A 126 0.10 -14.83 7.22
CA LEU A 126 -0.93 -14.53 6.22
C LEU A 126 -2.34 -14.54 6.83
N GLN A 127 -2.66 -15.52 7.67
CA GLN A 127 -3.95 -15.62 8.38
C GLN A 127 -4.17 -14.42 9.31
N LYS A 128 -3.12 -14.00 10.02
CA LYS A 128 -3.19 -12.79 10.86
C LYS A 128 -3.42 -11.53 10.03
N TYR A 129 -2.79 -11.46 8.87
CA TYR A 129 -2.95 -10.34 7.94
C TYR A 129 -4.37 -10.31 7.36
N HIS A 130 -4.88 -11.47 6.91
CA HIS A 130 -6.25 -11.64 6.42
C HIS A 130 -7.27 -11.17 7.46
N ALA A 131 -7.20 -11.70 8.69
CA ALA A 131 -8.08 -11.30 9.79
C ALA A 131 -7.98 -9.79 10.13
N GLY A 132 -6.81 -9.19 9.93
CA GLY A 132 -6.60 -7.76 10.09
C GLY A 132 -7.36 -6.93 9.05
N ILE A 133 -7.36 -7.37 7.79
CA ILE A 133 -8.13 -6.71 6.71
C ILE A 133 -9.63 -6.85 6.97
N GLU A 134 -10.12 -8.06 7.27
CA GLU A 134 -11.54 -8.32 7.53
C GLU A 134 -12.10 -7.46 8.67
N LYS A 135 -11.33 -7.26 9.74
CA LYS A 135 -11.73 -6.36 10.83
C LYS A 135 -11.85 -4.89 10.42
N GLN A 136 -11.13 -4.50 9.37
CA GLN A 136 -11.18 -3.13 8.84
C GLN A 136 -12.35 -2.94 7.87
N VAL A 137 -12.84 -4.02 7.26
CA VAL A 137 -14.07 -4.05 6.44
C VAL A 137 -15.25 -4.20 7.40
N ASN A 138 -15.42 -3.25 8.33
CA ASN A 138 -16.58 -3.18 9.19
C ASN A 138 -17.83 -2.90 8.31
N PRO A 139 -19.00 -3.54 8.55
CA PRO A 139 -20.24 -3.28 7.84
C PRO A 139 -20.66 -1.81 7.73
N LEU A 140 -20.24 -0.94 8.68
CA LEU A 140 -20.39 0.51 8.59
C LEU A 140 -19.54 1.11 7.46
N TRP A 141 -18.41 0.50 7.12
CA TRP A 141 -17.53 0.91 6.04
C TRP A 141 -18.11 0.55 4.66
N GLU A 142 -18.76 -0.58 4.53
CA GLU A 142 -19.40 -1.00 3.28
C GLU A 142 -20.52 -0.05 2.86
N ASN A 143 -21.20 0.60 3.82
CA ASN A 143 -22.28 1.54 3.55
C ASN A 143 -21.81 2.99 3.30
N GLU A 144 -20.60 3.34 3.67
CA GLU A 144 -20.03 4.70 3.54
C GLU A 144 -18.99 4.82 2.42
N LEU A 145 -18.42 3.69 1.96
CA LEU A 145 -17.43 3.69 0.89
C LEU A 145 -18.10 3.68 -0.49
N PRO A 146 -17.55 4.45 -1.44
CA PRO A 146 -17.91 4.26 -2.85
C PRO A 146 -17.72 2.80 -3.27
N ALA A 147 -18.63 2.26 -4.07
CA ALA A 147 -18.63 0.85 -4.51
C ALA A 147 -17.27 0.38 -5.07
N ILE A 148 -16.56 1.26 -5.76
CA ILE A 148 -15.22 0.96 -6.31
C ILE A 148 -14.18 0.75 -5.20
N HIS A 149 -14.28 1.47 -4.07
CA HIS A 149 -13.37 1.29 -2.95
C HIS A 149 -13.65 -0.02 -2.22
N ALA A 150 -14.93 -0.36 -1.99
CA ALA A 150 -15.33 -1.64 -1.42
C ALA A 150 -14.87 -2.82 -2.29
N ALA A 151 -15.03 -2.74 -3.60
CA ALA A 151 -14.53 -3.73 -4.55
C ALA A 151 -13.00 -3.89 -4.51
N ASN A 152 -12.25 -2.78 -4.37
CA ASN A 152 -10.80 -2.85 -4.26
C ASN A 152 -10.35 -3.51 -2.94
N VAL A 153 -11.03 -3.25 -1.82
CA VAL A 153 -10.74 -3.91 -0.54
C VAL A 153 -10.99 -5.42 -0.67
N LYS A 154 -12.11 -5.84 -1.28
CA LYS A 154 -12.38 -7.25 -1.55
C LYS A 154 -11.29 -7.89 -2.41
N ARG A 155 -10.86 -7.22 -3.49
CA ARG A 155 -9.73 -7.69 -4.31
C ARG A 155 -8.44 -7.89 -3.48
N MET A 156 -8.18 -7.05 -2.47
CA MET A 156 -7.03 -7.23 -1.59
C MET A 156 -7.14 -8.49 -0.74
N ILE A 157 -8.34 -8.82 -0.25
CA ILE A 157 -8.61 -10.07 0.47
C ILE A 157 -8.36 -11.26 -0.44
N ASP A 158 -8.92 -11.25 -1.66
CA ASP A 158 -8.77 -12.33 -2.65
C ASP A 158 -7.28 -12.62 -2.96
N LEU A 159 -6.43 -11.57 -2.98
CA LEU A 159 -4.98 -11.73 -3.16
C LEU A 159 -4.31 -12.43 -1.97
N VAL A 160 -4.73 -12.15 -0.75
CA VAL A 160 -4.21 -12.83 0.46
C VAL A 160 -4.67 -14.27 0.49
N ASP A 161 -5.91 -14.57 0.08
CA ASP A 161 -6.42 -15.93 -0.03
C ASP A 161 -5.63 -16.75 -1.05
N ALA A 162 -5.29 -16.14 -2.20
CA ALA A 162 -4.43 -16.78 -3.19
C ALA A 162 -3.02 -17.10 -2.65
N GLU A 163 -2.44 -16.22 -1.83
CA GLU A 163 -1.15 -16.45 -1.15
C GLU A 163 -1.23 -17.57 -0.11
N ILE A 164 -2.33 -17.62 0.66
CA ILE A 164 -2.60 -18.71 1.63
C ILE A 164 -2.68 -20.05 0.90
N GLU A 165 -3.48 -20.14 -0.17
CA GLU A 165 -3.63 -21.36 -0.94
C GLU A 165 -2.32 -21.76 -1.65
N GLY A 166 -1.57 -20.79 -2.19
CA GLY A 166 -0.24 -21.02 -2.76
C GLY A 166 0.73 -21.61 -1.74
N THR A 167 0.74 -21.05 -0.50
CA THR A 167 1.58 -21.57 0.59
C THR A 167 1.17 -22.97 1.04
N ASN A 168 -0.16 -23.27 1.08
CA ASN A 168 -0.66 -24.60 1.35
C ASN A 168 -0.23 -25.63 0.29
N ARG A 169 -0.21 -25.24 -0.99
CA ARG A 169 0.32 -26.09 -2.07
C ARG A 169 1.78 -26.42 -1.87
N LEU A 170 2.61 -25.43 -1.53
CA LEU A 170 4.02 -25.67 -1.22
C LEU A 170 4.19 -26.63 -0.02
N LEU A 171 3.38 -26.44 1.05
CA LEU A 171 3.40 -27.36 2.21
C LEU A 171 3.09 -28.80 1.82
N ARG A 172 2.09 -29.02 0.96
CA ARG A 172 1.76 -30.36 0.47
C ARG A 172 2.88 -30.99 -0.34
N SER A 173 3.71 -30.18 -0.99
CA SER A 173 4.84 -30.62 -1.80
C SER A 173 6.13 -30.86 -0.99
N CYS A 174 6.20 -30.43 0.29
CA CYS A 174 7.38 -30.65 1.13
C CYS A 174 7.62 -32.14 1.37
N GLY A 175 8.77 -32.65 0.93
CA GLY A 175 9.19 -34.05 1.13
C GLY A 175 8.60 -35.05 0.16
N THR A 176 7.81 -34.66 -0.85
CA THR A 176 7.51 -35.48 -2.00
C THR A 176 8.76 -35.50 -2.87
N LYS A 177 9.43 -36.65 -2.93
CA LYS A 177 10.44 -36.95 -4.00
C LYS A 177 9.66 -37.15 -5.29
N GLU A 178 10.01 -36.41 -6.34
CA GLU A 178 9.69 -36.81 -7.71
C GLU A 178 10.27 -38.19 -8.03
#